data_98a4e1dc4a69e0d99a35c9f74c288916
#
_entry.id   98a4e1dc4a69e0d99a35c9f74c288916
#
_cell.length_a   1.000
_cell.length_b   1.000
_cell.length_c   1.000
_cell.angle_alpha   90.00
_cell.angle_beta   90.00
_cell.angle_gamma   90.00
#
_symmetry.space_group_name_H-M   'P 1'
#
loop_
_entity.id
_entity.type
_entity.pdbx_description
1 polymer ?
#
loop_
_entity_poly.entity_id
_entity_poly.type
_entity_poly.pdbx_seq_one_letter_code
_entity_poly.pdbx_strand_id
1 'polypeptide(L)'
;EILKEKGKYSTIRKIFAPIWIKGPIEKFVDGKTVIVGDAAGQAKPTTAGGIFTSGMGGVFAGQAISKFLKTNEISHLQEYQKRWTERFGKEFDKQLLARKILERLDNQTINKLFESITPEITNEISEKDDFDFHTSSIIKLLGIKGSLKTAQTLISGEFKKILG
;
A
#
# COMPACT_ATOMS: atom_id res chain seq x y z
N GLU A 1 18.27 21.38 -4.64
CA GLU A 1 19.54 21.31 -3.85
C GLU A 1 20.41 20.15 -4.36
N ILE A 2 19.93 18.91 -4.38
CA ILE A 2 20.66 17.71 -4.82
C ILE A 2 21.27 17.85 -6.24
N LEU A 3 20.55 18.52 -7.16
CA LEU A 3 21.02 18.67 -8.54
C LEU A 3 22.12 19.73 -8.71
N LYS A 4 22.24 20.68 -7.78
CA LYS A 4 23.29 21.71 -7.84
C LYS A 4 24.68 21.10 -7.72
N GLU A 5 24.83 20.03 -6.95
CA GLU A 5 26.07 19.30 -6.74
C GLU A 5 26.48 18.42 -7.94
N LYS A 6 25.57 18.18 -8.89
CA LYS A 6 25.79 17.32 -10.07
C LYS A 6 26.32 18.06 -11.30
N GLY A 7 26.64 19.37 -11.16
CA GLY A 7 27.16 20.20 -12.24
C GLY A 7 26.04 20.87 -13.06
N LYS A 8 26.36 21.26 -14.30
CA LYS A 8 25.40 21.96 -15.20
C LYS A 8 24.31 20.97 -15.67
N TYR A 9 23.05 21.32 -15.46
CA TYR A 9 21.91 20.57 -15.98
C TYR A 9 20.85 21.50 -16.56
N SER A 10 20.02 20.97 -17.45
CA SER A 10 18.80 21.66 -17.93
C SER A 10 17.59 20.76 -17.71
N THR A 11 16.47 21.37 -17.32
CA THR A 11 15.21 20.65 -17.17
C THR A 11 14.58 20.43 -18.53
N ILE A 12 14.51 19.16 -18.97
CA ILE A 12 13.86 18.82 -20.23
C ILE A 12 12.33 18.85 -20.07
N ARG A 13 11.83 18.30 -18.95
CA ARG A 13 10.39 18.22 -18.68
C ARG A 13 10.13 18.05 -17.19
N LYS A 14 9.04 18.68 -16.69
CA LYS A 14 8.46 18.43 -15.37
C LYS A 14 7.16 17.68 -15.54
N ILE A 15 6.99 16.59 -14.80
CA ILE A 15 5.76 15.78 -14.83
C ILE A 15 5.22 15.76 -13.41
N PHE A 16 3.92 16.04 -13.27
CA PHE A 16 3.17 15.89 -12.02
C PHE A 16 2.02 14.93 -12.30
N ALA A 17 1.92 13.91 -11.46
CA ALA A 17 0.82 12.96 -11.52
C ALA A 17 0.35 12.60 -10.11
N PRO A 18 -0.96 12.54 -9.85
CA PRO A 18 -1.48 12.02 -8.59
C PRO A 18 -1.23 10.52 -8.52
N ILE A 19 -0.93 10.02 -7.31
CA ILE A 19 -0.85 8.58 -7.03
C ILE A 19 -2.14 8.19 -6.31
N TRP A 20 -2.83 7.18 -6.84
CA TRP A 20 -4.03 6.64 -6.22
C TRP A 20 -3.65 5.75 -5.03
N ILE A 21 -4.01 6.19 -3.83
CA ILE A 21 -3.68 5.53 -2.55
C ILE A 21 -4.92 5.12 -1.73
N LYS A 22 -6.08 5.04 -2.39
CA LYS A 22 -7.34 4.59 -1.76
C LYS A 22 -7.56 3.07 -1.88
N GLY A 23 -6.50 2.33 -2.23
CA GLY A 23 -6.57 0.88 -2.42
C GLY A 23 -6.98 0.47 -3.83
N PRO A 24 -7.12 -0.85 -4.06
CA PRO A 24 -7.41 -1.39 -5.37
C PRO A 24 -8.80 -0.96 -5.87
N ILE A 25 -8.92 -0.78 -7.19
CA ILE A 25 -10.21 -0.59 -7.84
C ILE A 25 -11.02 -1.89 -7.78
N GLU A 26 -12.33 -1.77 -7.92
CA GLU A 26 -13.24 -2.92 -7.80
C GLU A 26 -12.97 -4.00 -8.85
N LYS A 27 -12.70 -3.60 -10.09
CA LYS A 27 -12.47 -4.50 -11.20
C LYS A 27 -11.15 -4.19 -11.90
N PHE A 28 -10.23 -5.14 -11.91
CA PHE A 28 -8.98 -5.07 -12.69
C PHE A 28 -9.18 -5.50 -14.14
N VAL A 29 -10.27 -6.23 -14.40
CA VAL A 29 -10.59 -6.80 -15.70
C VAL A 29 -12.02 -6.48 -16.06
N ASP A 30 -12.22 -5.90 -17.24
CA ASP A 30 -13.54 -5.69 -17.84
C ASP A 30 -13.53 -6.10 -19.31
N GLY A 31 -14.26 -7.17 -19.63
CA GLY A 31 -14.19 -7.82 -20.93
C GLY A 31 -12.75 -8.25 -21.27
N LYS A 32 -12.17 -7.66 -22.30
CA LYS A 32 -10.77 -7.89 -22.72
C LYS A 32 -9.80 -6.80 -22.26
N THR A 33 -10.27 -5.82 -21.47
CA THR A 33 -9.43 -4.77 -20.92
C THR A 33 -8.85 -5.23 -19.58
N VAL A 34 -7.55 -5.05 -19.40
CA VAL A 34 -6.82 -5.39 -18.17
C VAL A 34 -6.10 -4.14 -17.66
N ILE A 35 -6.35 -3.77 -16.41
CA ILE A 35 -5.76 -2.58 -15.76
C ILE A 35 -4.74 -3.06 -14.73
N VAL A 36 -3.54 -2.46 -14.72
CA VAL A 36 -2.42 -2.86 -13.86
C VAL A 36 -1.75 -1.61 -13.27
N GLY A 37 -1.07 -1.77 -12.15
CA GLY A 37 -0.27 -0.71 -11.54
C GLY A 37 -1.11 0.33 -10.81
N ASP A 38 -0.66 1.58 -10.81
CA ASP A 38 -1.32 2.67 -10.09
C ASP A 38 -2.75 2.90 -10.58
N ALA A 39 -3.02 2.68 -11.85
CA ALA A 39 -4.37 2.76 -12.42
C ALA A 39 -5.32 1.69 -11.85
N ALA A 40 -4.79 0.53 -11.45
CA ALA A 40 -5.53 -0.52 -10.74
C ALA A 40 -5.56 -0.32 -9.21
N GLY A 41 -4.98 0.77 -8.71
CA GLY A 41 -4.87 1.02 -7.27
C GLY A 41 -3.90 0.09 -6.55
N GLN A 42 -2.86 -0.38 -7.23
CA GLN A 42 -1.86 -1.32 -6.71
C GLN A 42 -0.69 -0.64 -6.00
N ALA A 43 -0.72 0.69 -5.83
CA ALA A 43 0.20 1.41 -4.95
C ALA A 43 -0.22 1.26 -3.49
N LYS A 44 0.75 1.05 -2.60
CA LYS A 44 0.53 0.85 -1.16
C LYS A 44 -0.16 2.07 -0.53
N PRO A 45 -1.28 1.91 0.17
CA PRO A 45 -2.03 3.04 0.75
C PRO A 45 -1.23 3.88 1.75
N THR A 46 -0.28 3.30 2.47
CA THR A 46 0.51 3.98 3.50
C THR A 46 1.69 4.77 2.94
N THR A 47 2.42 4.21 1.98
CA THR A 47 3.70 4.76 1.50
C THR A 47 3.65 5.28 0.07
N ALA A 48 2.54 5.08 -0.65
CA ALA A 48 2.42 5.32 -2.09
C ALA A 48 3.44 4.53 -2.95
N GLY A 49 4.17 3.57 -2.35
CA GLY A 49 5.11 2.70 -3.05
C GLY A 49 4.38 1.60 -3.82
N GLY A 50 4.68 1.43 -5.11
CA GLY A 50 3.98 0.49 -5.96
C GLY A 50 4.88 -0.43 -6.79
N ILE A 51 6.21 -0.29 -6.72
CA ILE A 51 7.13 -1.02 -7.61
C ILE A 51 6.92 -2.54 -7.52
N PHE A 52 6.91 -3.11 -6.32
CA PHE A 52 6.75 -4.55 -6.13
C PHE A 52 5.31 -5.00 -6.39
N THR A 53 4.32 -4.36 -5.77
CA THR A 53 2.92 -4.75 -5.85
C THR A 53 2.35 -4.60 -7.27
N SER A 54 2.73 -3.54 -7.98
CA SER A 54 2.39 -3.31 -9.39
C SER A 54 3.18 -4.22 -10.32
N GLY A 55 4.47 -4.46 -10.04
CA GLY A 55 5.31 -5.40 -10.80
C GLY A 55 4.76 -6.82 -10.75
N MET A 56 4.35 -7.29 -9.59
CA MET A 56 3.67 -8.58 -9.44
C MET A 56 2.30 -8.59 -10.13
N GLY A 57 1.57 -7.47 -10.11
CA GLY A 57 0.37 -7.27 -10.90
C GLY A 57 0.63 -7.49 -12.40
N GLY A 58 1.70 -6.89 -12.92
CA GLY A 58 2.14 -7.08 -14.31
C GLY A 58 2.48 -8.53 -14.64
N VAL A 59 3.18 -9.23 -13.75
CA VAL A 59 3.49 -10.66 -13.91
C VAL A 59 2.21 -11.50 -13.99
N PHE A 60 1.26 -11.31 -13.05
CA PHE A 60 0.02 -12.06 -13.03
C PHE A 60 -0.86 -11.74 -14.25
N ALA A 61 -0.94 -10.47 -14.64
CA ALA A 61 -1.67 -10.05 -15.84
C ALA A 61 -1.06 -10.66 -17.11
N GLY A 62 0.26 -10.62 -17.27
CA GLY A 62 0.95 -11.21 -18.42
C GLY A 62 0.69 -12.72 -18.55
N GLN A 63 0.73 -13.46 -17.43
CA GLN A 63 0.42 -14.89 -17.42
C GLN A 63 -1.05 -15.17 -17.78
N ALA A 64 -1.99 -14.37 -17.25
CA ALA A 64 -3.41 -14.46 -17.54
C ALA A 64 -3.70 -14.18 -19.04
N ILE A 65 -3.10 -13.11 -19.58
CA ILE A 65 -3.21 -12.75 -21.00
C ILE A 65 -2.64 -13.86 -21.89
N SER A 66 -1.47 -14.42 -21.53
CA SER A 66 -0.87 -15.52 -22.30
C SER A 66 -1.78 -16.75 -22.37
N LYS A 67 -2.47 -17.11 -21.27
CA LYS A 67 -3.48 -18.19 -21.29
C LYS A 67 -4.67 -17.84 -22.15
N PHE A 68 -5.23 -16.62 -21.97
CA PHE A 68 -6.36 -16.13 -22.76
C PHE A 68 -6.10 -16.21 -24.26
N LEU A 69 -4.91 -15.78 -24.71
CA LEU A 69 -4.56 -15.79 -26.13
C LEU A 69 -4.47 -17.22 -26.72
N LYS A 70 -4.20 -18.24 -25.89
CA LYS A 70 -4.15 -19.64 -26.34
C LYS A 70 -5.53 -20.31 -26.40
N THR A 71 -6.44 -19.94 -25.51
CA THR A 71 -7.73 -20.60 -25.33
C THR A 71 -8.93 -19.78 -25.76
N ASN A 72 -8.76 -18.47 -25.89
CA ASN A 72 -9.81 -17.46 -26.07
C ASN A 72 -10.86 -17.44 -24.95
N GLU A 73 -10.54 -17.97 -23.75
CA GLU A 73 -11.43 -17.99 -22.60
C GLU A 73 -11.19 -16.78 -21.69
N ILE A 74 -12.16 -15.89 -21.58
CA ILE A 74 -12.08 -14.64 -20.75
C ILE A 74 -11.87 -14.94 -19.26
N SER A 75 -12.32 -16.10 -18.77
CA SER A 75 -12.10 -16.53 -17.39
C SER A 75 -10.64 -16.51 -16.97
N HIS A 76 -9.70 -16.76 -17.87
CA HIS A 76 -8.28 -16.68 -17.60
C HIS A 76 -7.82 -15.28 -17.24
N LEU A 77 -8.42 -14.22 -17.80
CA LEU A 77 -8.08 -12.85 -17.46
C LEU A 77 -8.48 -12.52 -16.01
N GLN A 78 -9.58 -13.11 -15.52
CA GLN A 78 -10.04 -12.89 -14.14
C GLN A 78 -9.12 -13.54 -13.09
N GLU A 79 -8.35 -14.59 -13.48
CA GLU A 79 -7.34 -15.19 -12.61
C GLU A 79 -6.31 -14.17 -12.13
N TYR A 80 -6.01 -13.15 -12.93
CA TYR A 80 -5.10 -12.07 -12.56
C TYR A 80 -5.56 -11.34 -11.31
N GLN A 81 -6.79 -10.81 -11.31
CA GLN A 81 -7.34 -10.09 -10.17
C GLN A 81 -7.40 -10.98 -8.93
N LYS A 82 -7.89 -12.22 -9.08
CA LYS A 82 -7.97 -13.18 -7.98
C LYS A 82 -6.61 -13.41 -7.33
N ARG A 83 -5.57 -13.70 -8.11
CA ARG A 83 -4.21 -13.96 -7.60
C ARG A 83 -3.60 -12.74 -6.92
N TRP A 84 -3.81 -11.55 -7.49
CA TRP A 84 -3.32 -10.32 -6.88
C TRP A 84 -4.01 -10.05 -5.54
N THR A 85 -5.33 -10.19 -5.48
CA THR A 85 -6.12 -9.98 -4.26
C THR A 85 -5.79 -11.02 -3.18
N GLU A 86 -5.61 -12.28 -3.55
CA GLU A 86 -5.19 -13.34 -2.62
C GLU A 86 -3.83 -13.04 -1.98
N ARG A 87 -2.90 -12.48 -2.75
CA ARG A 87 -1.54 -12.16 -2.27
C ARG A 87 -1.48 -10.88 -1.45
N PHE A 88 -2.13 -9.82 -1.88
CA PHE A 88 -1.95 -8.48 -1.34
C PHE A 88 -3.18 -7.89 -0.65
N GLY A 89 -4.37 -8.41 -0.91
CA GLY A 89 -5.64 -7.82 -0.45
C GLY A 89 -5.65 -7.58 1.05
N LYS A 90 -5.38 -8.60 1.85
CA LYS A 90 -5.35 -8.49 3.33
C LYS A 90 -4.37 -7.44 3.84
N GLU A 91 -3.22 -7.31 3.19
CA GLU A 91 -2.22 -6.30 3.58
C GLU A 91 -2.70 -4.91 3.21
N PHE A 92 -3.30 -4.74 2.03
CA PHE A 92 -3.88 -3.46 1.61
C PHE A 92 -5.03 -3.03 2.50
N ASP A 93 -5.92 -3.93 2.93
CA ASP A 93 -6.99 -3.63 3.90
C ASP A 93 -6.43 -3.09 5.22
N LYS A 94 -5.38 -3.73 5.75
CA LYS A 94 -4.68 -3.24 6.95
C LYS A 94 -4.03 -1.89 6.73
N GLN A 95 -3.39 -1.66 5.57
CA GLN A 95 -2.78 -0.38 5.24
C GLN A 95 -3.80 0.74 5.11
N LEU A 96 -4.97 0.47 4.53
CA LEU A 96 -6.09 1.41 4.47
C LEU A 96 -6.59 1.77 5.87
N LEU A 97 -6.69 0.78 6.78
CA LEU A 97 -7.04 1.03 8.16
C LEU A 97 -5.99 1.89 8.87
N ALA A 98 -4.71 1.54 8.75
CA ALA A 98 -3.61 2.30 9.34
C ALA A 98 -3.62 3.74 8.84
N ARG A 99 -3.82 3.96 7.54
CA ARG A 99 -3.95 5.28 6.94
C ARG A 99 -5.12 6.08 7.53
N LYS A 100 -6.32 5.48 7.64
CA LYS A 100 -7.49 6.14 8.27
C LYS A 100 -7.22 6.59 9.70
N ILE A 101 -6.44 5.81 10.45
CA ILE A 101 -6.03 6.16 11.81
C ILE A 101 -5.08 7.35 11.77
N LEU A 102 -4.01 7.28 10.96
CA LEU A 102 -3.00 8.33 10.84
C LEU A 102 -3.61 9.68 10.39
N GLU A 103 -4.56 9.65 9.46
CA GLU A 103 -5.25 10.86 8.98
C GLU A 103 -6.12 11.56 10.05
N ARG A 104 -6.46 10.87 11.14
CA ARG A 104 -7.23 11.42 12.28
C ARG A 104 -6.37 11.92 13.41
N LEU A 105 -5.06 11.69 13.37
CA LEU A 105 -4.13 12.16 14.39
C LEU A 105 -3.80 13.64 14.17
N ASP A 106 -3.76 14.39 15.25
CA ASP A 106 -3.22 15.74 15.23
C ASP A 106 -1.68 15.74 15.22
N ASN A 107 -1.09 16.89 14.87
CA ASN A 107 0.36 17.04 14.80
C ASN A 107 1.05 16.76 16.14
N GLN A 108 0.41 17.09 17.27
CA GLN A 108 0.98 16.84 18.60
C GLN A 108 1.08 15.34 18.87
N THR A 109 0.05 14.58 18.51
CA THR A 109 0.05 13.11 18.66
C THR A 109 1.07 12.48 17.72
N ILE A 110 1.17 12.95 16.48
CA ILE A 110 2.18 12.49 15.52
C ILE A 110 3.58 12.75 16.05
N ASN A 111 3.89 13.94 16.58
CA ASN A 111 5.20 14.24 17.16
C ASN A 111 5.52 13.30 18.33
N LYS A 112 4.58 13.06 19.25
CA LYS A 112 4.77 12.11 20.35
C LYS A 112 5.03 10.67 19.87
N LEU A 113 4.41 10.26 18.77
CA LEU A 113 4.70 8.97 18.15
C LEU A 113 6.15 8.91 17.69
N PHE A 114 6.63 9.92 16.96
CA PHE A 114 8.02 9.97 16.52
C PHE A 114 9.01 10.00 17.68
N GLU A 115 8.75 10.80 18.73
CA GLU A 115 9.56 10.84 19.94
C GLU A 115 9.62 9.48 20.67
N SER A 116 8.62 8.62 20.49
CA SER A 116 8.56 7.29 21.09
C SER A 116 9.33 6.22 20.31
N ILE A 117 9.78 6.52 19.10
CA ILE A 117 10.56 5.59 18.27
C ILE A 117 12.00 5.60 18.77
N THR A 118 12.44 4.48 19.35
CA THR A 118 13.82 4.29 19.79
C THR A 118 14.63 3.49 18.76
N PRO A 119 15.97 3.53 18.81
CA PRO A 119 16.81 2.69 17.96
C PRO A 119 16.48 1.20 18.06
N GLU A 120 16.12 0.72 19.26
CA GLU A 120 15.76 -0.68 19.50
C GLU A 120 14.47 -1.06 18.74
N ILE A 121 13.44 -0.18 18.78
CA ILE A 121 12.19 -0.36 18.03
C ILE A 121 12.48 -0.37 16.53
N THR A 122 13.32 0.54 16.06
CA THR A 122 13.71 0.63 14.65
C THR A 122 14.41 -0.64 14.19
N ASN A 123 15.35 -1.15 14.98
CA ASN A 123 16.07 -2.39 14.68
C ASN A 123 15.11 -3.59 14.68
N GLU A 124 14.23 -3.72 15.69
CA GLU A 124 13.24 -4.79 15.74
C GLU A 124 12.34 -4.80 14.49
N ILE A 125 11.91 -3.63 14.02
CA ILE A 125 11.09 -3.51 12.82
C ILE A 125 11.89 -3.89 11.58
N SER A 126 13.13 -3.41 11.44
CA SER A 126 13.95 -3.66 10.27
C SER A 126 14.37 -5.14 10.13
N GLU A 127 14.50 -5.86 11.24
CA GLU A 127 14.85 -7.29 11.24
C GLU A 127 13.65 -8.22 10.98
N LYS A 128 12.46 -7.81 11.40
CA LYS A 128 11.28 -8.69 11.41
C LYS A 128 10.27 -8.42 10.32
N ASP A 129 10.31 -7.24 9.71
CA ASP A 129 9.30 -6.83 8.75
C ASP A 129 9.84 -6.80 7.32
N ASP A 130 8.98 -7.25 6.42
CA ASP A 130 9.15 -7.07 4.98
C ASP A 130 8.72 -5.65 4.60
N PHE A 131 9.53 -4.96 3.79
CA PHE A 131 9.26 -3.61 3.29
C PHE A 131 7.88 -3.51 2.59
N ASP A 132 7.42 -4.58 2.00
CA ASP A 132 6.14 -4.61 1.28
C ASP A 132 4.96 -5.10 2.14
N PHE A 133 5.22 -5.69 3.34
CA PHE A 133 4.22 -6.20 4.28
C PHE A 133 4.43 -5.62 5.69
N HIS A 134 4.51 -4.30 5.79
CA HIS A 134 4.93 -3.58 7.00
C HIS A 134 3.79 -3.12 7.93
N THR A 135 2.54 -3.44 7.62
CA THR A 135 1.40 -2.91 8.40
C THR A 135 1.39 -3.40 9.85
N SER A 136 1.86 -4.62 10.11
CA SER A 136 1.99 -5.14 11.48
C SER A 136 2.88 -4.26 12.33
N SER A 137 3.94 -3.70 11.80
CA SER A 137 4.84 -2.80 12.51
C SER A 137 4.25 -1.42 12.72
N ILE A 138 3.55 -0.89 11.73
CA ILE A 138 2.80 0.36 11.92
C ILE A 138 1.77 0.20 13.04
N ILE A 139 1.02 -0.90 13.07
CA ILE A 139 0.04 -1.16 14.13
C ILE A 139 0.71 -1.33 15.49
N LYS A 140 1.86 -2.00 15.56
CA LYS A 140 2.65 -2.10 16.80
C LYS A 140 3.14 -0.74 17.27
N LEU A 141 3.68 0.10 16.38
CA LEU A 141 4.11 1.46 16.71
C LEU A 141 2.95 2.29 17.25
N LEU A 142 1.77 2.17 16.67
CA LEU A 142 0.55 2.84 17.13
C LEU A 142 0.04 2.28 18.48
N GLY A 143 0.38 1.02 18.84
CA GLY A 143 -0.10 0.31 20.03
C GLY A 143 0.87 0.25 21.20
N ILE A 144 2.17 0.51 21.01
CA ILE A 144 3.24 0.19 21.98
C ILE A 144 3.27 1.07 23.23
N LYS A 145 2.67 2.25 23.25
CA LYS A 145 2.61 3.03 24.50
C LYS A 145 1.21 3.55 24.75
N GLY A 146 0.59 3.01 25.79
CA GLY A 146 -0.73 3.30 26.33
C GLY A 146 -1.12 4.77 26.61
N SER A 147 -0.45 5.74 26.00
CA SER A 147 -0.88 7.13 25.89
C SER A 147 -1.88 7.35 24.74
N LEU A 148 -2.16 6.32 23.96
CA LEU A 148 -3.09 6.33 22.84
C LEU A 148 -4.41 5.60 23.17
N LYS A 149 -4.99 5.88 24.35
CA LYS A 149 -6.39 5.49 24.62
C LYS A 149 -7.32 5.87 23.46
N THR A 150 -7.06 7.00 22.84
CA THR A 150 -7.80 7.49 21.66
C THR A 150 -7.58 6.62 20.42
N ALA A 151 -6.35 6.17 20.16
CA ALA A 151 -6.07 5.27 19.04
C ALA A 151 -6.63 3.87 19.29
N GLN A 152 -6.54 3.34 20.50
CA GLN A 152 -7.19 2.08 20.88
C GLN A 152 -8.71 2.13 20.74
N THR A 153 -9.34 3.25 21.10
CA THR A 153 -10.78 3.44 20.94
C THR A 153 -11.17 3.56 19.47
N LEU A 154 -10.36 4.26 18.66
CA LEU A 154 -10.56 4.37 17.21
C LEU A 154 -10.32 3.02 16.50
N ILE A 155 -9.26 2.30 16.88
CA ILE A 155 -8.97 0.95 16.37
C ILE A 155 -10.11 0.00 16.72
N SER A 156 -10.57 -0.03 17.97
CA SER A 156 -11.67 -0.92 18.40
C SER A 156 -13.00 -0.58 17.74
N GLY A 157 -13.29 0.71 17.52
CA GLY A 157 -14.52 1.17 16.84
C GLY A 157 -14.52 0.86 15.34
N GLU A 158 -13.39 1.02 14.65
CA GLU A 158 -13.29 0.71 13.22
C GLU A 158 -13.14 -0.81 12.98
N PHE A 159 -12.45 -1.57 13.86
CA PHE A 159 -12.43 -3.03 13.80
C PHE A 159 -13.82 -3.64 13.96
N LYS A 160 -14.66 -3.13 14.88
CA LYS A 160 -16.06 -3.57 15.01
C LYS A 160 -16.90 -3.32 13.76
N LYS A 161 -16.62 -2.25 13.00
CA LYS A 161 -17.34 -1.95 11.74
C LYS A 161 -16.85 -2.79 10.56
N ILE A 162 -15.64 -3.34 10.61
CA ILE A 162 -15.05 -4.14 9.54
C ILE A 162 -15.31 -5.64 9.75
N LEU A 163 -15.50 -6.07 11.01
CA LEU A 163 -15.75 -7.47 11.39
C LEU A 163 -17.23 -7.78 11.66
N GLY A 164 -18.12 -6.80 11.67
CA GLY A 164 -19.58 -6.93 11.76
C GLY A 164 -20.23 -6.63 10.44
#